data_ed672dd2e4255ac5459f2a0d9994de04
#
_entry.id   ed672dd2e4255ac5459f2a0d9994de04
#
_cell.length_a   1.000
_cell.length_b   1.000
_cell.length_c   1.000
_cell.angle_alpha   90.00
_cell.angle_beta   90.00
_cell.angle_gamma   90.00
#
_symmetry.space_group_name_H-M   'P 1'
#
loop_
_entity.id
_entity.type
_entity.pdbx_description
1 polymer ?
#
loop_
_entity_poly.entity_id
_entity_poly.type
_entity_poly.pdbx_seq_one_letter_code
_entity_poly.pdbx_strand_id
1 'polypeptide(L)'
;YYSRTRSSESFREISAQLLVPYRNYWSVDAFCHATNALRTFAIDNIRRVIVLGTTAKRVPLHTIEYNLDQSYGLFMSGDPKLAVLRFDAEASPYLKRETWHPRQTLEEHGDEVVLTVPYTNPTELIGDIFRWREHVVVEAPEELRREVRECLLKTLSQY
;
A
#
# COMPACT_ATOMS: atom_id res chain seq x y z
N TYR A 1 -3.20 -16.89 -11.97
CA TYR A 1 -2.48 -15.81 -11.30
C TYR A 1 -1.26 -16.34 -10.55
N TYR A 2 -0.11 -15.73 -10.78
CA TYR A 2 1.12 -16.05 -10.08
C TYR A 2 1.29 -15.10 -8.86
N SER A 3 1.33 -15.66 -7.65
CA SER A 3 1.59 -14.88 -6.44
C SER A 3 3.10 -14.86 -6.16
N ARG A 4 3.75 -13.71 -6.31
CA ARG A 4 5.18 -13.55 -6.01
C ARG A 4 5.47 -13.82 -4.53
N THR A 5 4.60 -13.39 -3.63
CA THR A 5 4.76 -13.59 -2.17
C THR A 5 4.71 -15.06 -1.78
N ARG A 6 3.92 -15.87 -2.48
CA ARG A 6 3.77 -17.31 -2.19
C ARG A 6 4.58 -18.18 -3.15
N SER A 7 5.19 -17.60 -4.18
CA SER A 7 5.87 -18.30 -5.28
C SER A 7 5.04 -19.43 -5.88
N SER A 8 3.74 -19.19 -6.02
CA SER A 8 2.78 -20.22 -6.46
C SER A 8 1.73 -19.67 -7.42
N GLU A 9 1.24 -20.51 -8.29
CA GLU A 9 0.11 -20.22 -9.17
C GLU A 9 -1.20 -20.63 -8.54
N SER A 10 -2.26 -19.90 -8.84
CA SER A 10 -3.62 -20.23 -8.43
C SER A 10 -4.64 -19.78 -9.46
N PHE A 11 -5.72 -20.53 -9.58
CA PHE A 11 -6.90 -20.09 -10.31
C PHE A 11 -7.78 -19.27 -9.39
N ARG A 12 -8.26 -18.13 -9.91
CA ARG A 12 -9.14 -17.23 -9.20
C ARG A 12 -10.29 -16.82 -10.10
N GLU A 13 -11.51 -17.03 -9.63
CA GLU A 13 -12.66 -16.37 -10.23
C GLU A 13 -12.76 -14.97 -9.64
N ILE A 14 -12.78 -13.97 -10.50
CA ILE A 14 -12.84 -12.57 -10.13
C ILE A 14 -13.90 -11.83 -10.93
N SER A 15 -14.55 -10.85 -10.31
CA SER A 15 -15.36 -9.86 -11.00
C SER A 15 -14.57 -8.55 -11.02
N ALA A 16 -13.97 -8.22 -12.16
CA ALA A 16 -13.19 -6.99 -12.34
C ALA A 16 -14.08 -5.76 -12.13
N GLN A 17 -13.55 -4.77 -11.40
CA GLN A 17 -14.25 -3.53 -11.09
C GLN A 17 -13.56 -2.33 -11.72
N LEU A 18 -12.25 -2.18 -11.51
CA LEU A 18 -11.48 -1.02 -11.91
C LEU A 18 -10.07 -1.42 -12.36
N LEU A 19 -9.59 -0.78 -13.42
CA LEU A 19 -8.17 -0.81 -13.82
C LEU A 19 -7.47 0.40 -13.20
N VAL A 20 -6.41 0.14 -12.45
CA VAL A 20 -5.67 1.16 -11.71
C VAL A 20 -4.23 1.20 -12.22
N PRO A 21 -3.78 2.32 -12.84
CA PRO A 21 -2.37 2.53 -13.10
C PRO A 21 -1.67 2.85 -11.77
N TYR A 22 -0.56 2.17 -11.50
CA TYR A 22 0.20 2.43 -10.31
C TYR A 22 1.71 2.37 -10.58
N ARG A 23 2.40 3.49 -10.36
CA ARG A 23 3.82 3.62 -10.71
C ARG A 23 4.08 3.20 -12.17
N ASN A 24 4.79 2.11 -12.40
CA ASN A 24 5.17 1.62 -13.73
C ASN A 24 4.39 0.37 -14.17
N TYR A 25 3.31 0.00 -13.52
CA TYR A 25 2.51 -1.18 -13.85
C TYR A 25 1.01 -0.95 -13.66
N TRP A 26 0.22 -1.84 -14.22
CA TRP A 26 -1.23 -1.83 -14.09
C TRP A 26 -1.70 -2.90 -13.12
N SER A 27 -2.75 -2.59 -12.41
CA SER A 27 -3.48 -3.53 -11.57
C SER A 27 -4.96 -3.53 -11.89
N VAL A 28 -5.63 -4.59 -11.50
CA VAL A 28 -7.09 -4.68 -11.53
C VAL A 28 -7.61 -4.89 -10.10
N ASP A 29 -8.46 -3.98 -9.66
CA ASP A 29 -9.26 -4.18 -8.47
C ASP A 29 -10.47 -5.01 -8.83
N ALA A 30 -10.66 -6.10 -8.12
CA ALA A 30 -11.68 -7.07 -8.42
C ALA A 30 -12.28 -7.69 -7.15
N PHE A 31 -13.55 -8.06 -7.23
CA PHE A 31 -14.12 -8.92 -6.22
C PHE A 31 -13.64 -10.36 -6.46
N CYS A 32 -12.89 -10.91 -5.51
CA CYS A 32 -12.39 -12.27 -5.56
C CYS A 32 -13.39 -13.22 -4.90
N HIS A 33 -13.99 -14.12 -5.68
CA HIS A 33 -15.02 -15.05 -5.20
C HIS A 33 -14.45 -16.06 -4.19
N ALA A 34 -13.18 -16.46 -4.33
CA ALA A 34 -12.54 -17.40 -3.41
C ALA A 34 -12.32 -16.81 -2.00
N THR A 35 -12.14 -15.50 -1.87
CA THR A 35 -11.94 -14.84 -0.56
C THR A 35 -13.16 -14.04 -0.13
N ASN A 36 -14.18 -13.95 -0.98
CA ASN A 36 -15.39 -13.15 -0.80
C ASN A 36 -15.09 -11.68 -0.43
N ALA A 37 -14.05 -11.10 -1.05
CA ALA A 37 -13.57 -9.75 -0.74
C ALA A 37 -12.99 -9.05 -1.97
N LEU A 38 -12.90 -7.72 -1.92
CA LEU A 38 -12.13 -6.95 -2.89
C LEU A 38 -10.63 -7.29 -2.74
N ARG A 39 -9.96 -7.42 -3.88
CA ARG A 39 -8.53 -7.69 -3.97
C ARG A 39 -7.94 -6.98 -5.18
N THR A 40 -6.71 -6.56 -5.05
CA THR A 40 -5.92 -6.01 -6.16
C THR A 40 -5.02 -7.08 -6.76
N PHE A 41 -5.02 -7.19 -8.07
CA PHE A 41 -4.21 -8.13 -8.83
C PHE A 41 -3.33 -7.35 -9.82
N ALA A 42 -2.01 -7.49 -9.70
CA ALA A 42 -1.08 -6.94 -10.69
C ALA A 42 -1.28 -7.66 -12.03
N ILE A 43 -1.49 -6.90 -13.11
CA ILE A 43 -1.78 -7.47 -14.44
C ILE A 43 -0.61 -8.33 -14.92
N ASP A 44 0.62 -7.92 -14.70
CA ASP A 44 1.83 -8.64 -15.09
C ASP A 44 1.96 -10.04 -14.46
N ASN A 45 1.23 -10.28 -13.38
CA ASN A 45 1.20 -11.57 -12.70
C ASN A 45 0.06 -12.48 -13.18
N ILE A 46 -0.79 -12.00 -14.09
CA ILE A 46 -1.86 -12.79 -14.70
C ILE A 46 -1.26 -13.63 -15.83
N ARG A 47 -1.27 -14.94 -15.67
CA ARG A 47 -0.72 -15.89 -16.67
C ARG A 47 -1.71 -16.24 -17.76
N ARG A 48 -2.98 -16.39 -17.37
CA ARG A 48 -4.05 -16.77 -18.27
C ARG A 48 -5.37 -16.16 -17.82
N VAL A 49 -6.17 -15.71 -18.77
CA VAL A 49 -7.52 -15.18 -18.55
C VAL A 49 -8.52 -16.05 -19.30
N ILE A 50 -9.61 -16.40 -18.64
CA ILE A 50 -10.77 -17.06 -19.23
C ILE A 50 -11.98 -16.20 -18.90
N VAL A 51 -12.67 -15.71 -19.91
CA VAL A 51 -13.92 -14.98 -19.73
C VAL A 51 -15.05 -15.98 -19.53
N LEU A 52 -15.75 -15.86 -18.40
CA LEU A 52 -16.88 -16.71 -18.08
C LEU A 52 -18.18 -16.12 -18.66
N GLY A 53 -19.15 -16.99 -18.94
CA GLY A 53 -20.49 -16.57 -19.38
C GLY A 53 -21.40 -16.06 -18.24
N THR A 54 -20.91 -15.98 -17.01
CA THR A 54 -21.65 -15.53 -15.84
C THR A 54 -21.56 -14.03 -15.68
N THR A 55 -22.62 -13.42 -15.11
CA THR A 55 -22.62 -11.98 -14.81
C THR A 55 -21.65 -11.66 -13.68
N ALA A 56 -20.78 -10.67 -13.91
CA ALA A 56 -19.85 -10.19 -12.90
C ALA A 56 -20.59 -9.57 -11.70
N LYS A 57 -20.12 -9.87 -10.50
CA LYS A 57 -20.62 -9.21 -9.28
C LYS A 57 -20.15 -7.75 -9.29
N ARG A 58 -21.08 -6.82 -9.28
CA ARG A 58 -20.79 -5.39 -9.14
C ARG A 58 -20.62 -5.02 -7.68
N VAL A 59 -19.56 -4.27 -7.41
CA VAL A 59 -19.33 -3.64 -6.10
C VAL A 59 -19.63 -2.16 -6.25
N PRO A 60 -20.39 -1.53 -5.33
CA PRO A 60 -20.68 -0.10 -5.39
C PRO A 60 -19.37 0.72 -5.40
N LEU A 61 -19.32 1.77 -6.22
CA LEU A 61 -18.12 2.58 -6.41
C LEU A 61 -17.62 3.17 -5.08
N HIS A 62 -18.51 3.68 -4.24
CA HIS A 62 -18.15 4.21 -2.91
C HIS A 62 -17.45 3.18 -2.01
N THR A 63 -17.75 1.87 -2.17
CA THR A 63 -17.06 0.80 -1.43
C THR A 63 -15.65 0.60 -1.96
N ILE A 64 -15.45 0.72 -3.27
CA ILE A 64 -14.12 0.62 -3.90
C ILE A 64 -13.27 1.83 -3.48
N GLU A 65 -13.82 3.03 -3.61
CA GLU A 65 -13.17 4.28 -3.19
C GLU A 65 -12.80 4.26 -1.72
N TYR A 66 -13.72 3.82 -0.84
CA TYR A 66 -13.43 3.69 0.59
C TYR A 66 -12.25 2.76 0.86
N ASN A 67 -12.15 1.62 0.18
CA ASN A 67 -11.03 0.70 0.36
C ASN A 67 -9.71 1.29 -0.16
N LEU A 68 -9.73 2.00 -1.29
CA LEU A 68 -8.57 2.73 -1.81
C LEU A 68 -8.13 3.83 -0.84
N ASP A 69 -9.07 4.58 -0.28
CA ASP A 69 -8.80 5.66 0.68
C ASP A 69 -8.24 5.18 2.03
N GLN A 70 -8.39 3.91 2.37
CA GLN A 70 -7.82 3.33 3.60
C GLN A 70 -6.47 2.66 3.37
N SER A 71 -6.04 2.50 2.11
CA SER A 71 -4.86 1.74 1.73
C SER A 71 -3.71 2.66 1.36
N TYR A 72 -2.51 2.36 1.84
CA TYR A 72 -1.30 2.94 1.30
C TYR A 72 -0.78 2.05 0.16
N GLY A 73 -0.78 2.60 -1.06
CA GLY A 73 -0.38 1.84 -2.24
C GLY A 73 -1.43 0.81 -2.70
N LEU A 74 -0.96 -0.30 -3.28
CA LEU A 74 -1.82 -1.32 -3.89
C LEU A 74 -2.27 -2.44 -2.95
N PHE A 75 -1.62 -2.60 -1.81
CA PHE A 75 -1.92 -3.73 -0.94
C PHE A 75 -3.09 -3.44 0.00
N MET A 76 -4.28 -3.79 -0.45
CA MET A 76 -5.50 -3.74 0.36
C MET A 76 -5.62 -5.00 1.21
N SER A 77 -5.02 -5.03 2.39
CA SER A 77 -5.13 -6.17 3.31
C SER A 77 -5.01 -5.72 4.77
N GLY A 78 -5.91 -6.19 5.62
CA GLY A 78 -5.93 -5.87 7.04
C GLY A 78 -6.80 -4.66 7.38
N ASP A 79 -6.85 -4.35 8.67
CA ASP A 79 -7.57 -3.20 9.20
C ASP A 79 -6.80 -1.90 8.96
N PRO A 80 -7.48 -0.77 8.66
CA PRO A 80 -6.85 0.52 8.51
C PRO A 80 -6.15 0.97 9.78
N LYS A 81 -4.91 1.44 9.63
CA LYS A 81 -4.07 2.00 10.69
C LYS A 81 -3.55 3.36 10.27
N LEU A 82 -3.07 4.14 11.21
CA LEU A 82 -2.41 5.42 10.94
C LEU A 82 -0.92 5.29 11.26
N ALA A 83 -0.09 5.65 10.31
CA ALA A 83 1.34 5.84 10.54
C ALA A 83 1.60 7.31 10.85
N VAL A 84 2.36 7.56 11.89
CA VAL A 84 2.84 8.89 12.29
C VAL A 84 4.35 8.90 12.08
N LEU A 85 4.80 9.74 11.16
CA LEU A 85 6.19 9.82 10.70
C LEU A 85 6.72 11.23 10.95
N ARG A 86 7.77 11.37 11.73
CA ARG A 86 8.43 12.64 11.96
C ARG A 86 9.65 12.79 11.07
N PHE A 87 9.72 13.90 10.37
CA PHE A 87 10.81 14.28 9.48
C PHE A 87 11.58 15.46 10.06
N ASP A 88 12.90 15.41 9.94
CA ASP A 88 13.77 16.46 10.43
C ASP A 88 13.75 17.74 9.55
N ALA A 89 14.53 18.75 9.97
CA ALA A 89 14.61 20.04 9.30
C ALA A 89 15.13 19.95 7.85
N GLU A 90 15.99 18.96 7.55
CA GLU A 90 16.55 18.80 6.20
C GLU A 90 15.51 18.21 5.24
N ALA A 91 14.70 17.28 5.70
CA ALA A 91 13.67 16.62 4.91
C ALA A 91 12.38 17.47 4.76
N SER A 92 12.04 18.26 5.77
CA SER A 92 10.79 19.04 5.83
C SER A 92 10.45 19.85 4.57
N PRO A 93 11.37 20.62 3.95
CA PRO A 93 11.05 21.43 2.77
C PRO A 93 10.67 20.59 1.54
N TYR A 94 11.19 19.37 1.44
CA TYR A 94 10.90 18.45 0.34
C TYR A 94 9.60 17.70 0.59
N LEU A 95 9.39 17.21 1.82
CA LEU A 95 8.18 16.49 2.21
C LEU A 95 6.91 17.32 2.00
N LYS A 96 6.94 18.61 2.31
CA LYS A 96 5.81 19.54 2.10
C LYS A 96 5.31 19.62 0.67
N ARG A 97 6.11 19.16 -0.31
CA ARG A 97 5.76 19.13 -1.74
C ARG A 97 5.27 17.76 -2.19
N GLU A 98 5.32 16.75 -1.32
CA GLU A 98 4.92 15.39 -1.65
C GLU A 98 3.51 15.08 -1.15
N THR A 99 2.79 14.34 -1.95
CA THR A 99 1.51 13.73 -1.54
C THR A 99 1.70 12.22 -1.53
N TRP A 100 1.79 11.66 -0.34
CA TRP A 100 1.91 10.22 -0.13
C TRP A 100 0.56 9.54 -0.18
N HIS A 101 -0.47 10.24 0.31
CA HIS A 101 -1.83 9.73 0.36
C HIS A 101 -2.84 10.88 0.32
N PRO A 102 -4.01 10.75 -0.37
CA PRO A 102 -5.02 11.80 -0.42
C PRO A 102 -5.53 12.26 0.94
N ARG A 103 -5.50 11.38 1.94
CA ARG A 103 -5.94 11.64 3.32
C ARG A 103 -4.78 11.86 4.29
N GLN A 104 -3.61 12.20 3.79
CA GLN A 104 -2.49 12.56 4.67
C GLN A 104 -2.76 13.87 5.41
N THR A 105 -2.20 14.01 6.59
CA THR A 105 -2.08 15.28 7.27
C THR A 105 -0.60 15.61 7.51
N LEU A 106 -0.27 16.91 7.46
CA LEU A 106 1.04 17.43 7.77
C LEU A 106 0.91 18.45 8.90
N GLU A 107 1.66 18.24 9.97
CA GLU A 107 1.73 19.16 11.11
C GLU A 107 3.16 19.66 11.25
N GLU A 108 3.32 20.99 11.38
CA GLU A 108 4.63 21.64 11.52
C GLU A 108 4.97 21.82 13.01
N HIS A 109 6.14 21.36 13.39
CA HIS A 109 6.69 21.49 14.75
C HIS A 109 8.07 22.17 14.68
N GLY A 110 8.08 23.51 14.58
CA GLY A 110 9.30 24.28 14.33
C GLY A 110 9.85 23.96 12.93
N ASP A 111 11.06 23.44 12.88
CA ASP A 111 11.71 23.04 11.63
C ASP A 111 11.38 21.61 11.20
N GLU A 112 10.78 20.81 12.08
CA GLU A 112 10.36 19.44 11.81
C GLU A 112 8.92 19.40 11.28
N VAL A 113 8.58 18.31 10.58
CA VAL A 113 7.21 18.04 10.08
C VAL A 113 6.79 16.63 10.45
N VAL A 114 5.58 16.51 10.97
CA VAL A 114 4.94 15.22 11.23
C VAL A 114 3.92 14.93 10.15
N LEU A 115 4.13 13.81 9.45
CA LEU A 115 3.24 13.27 8.44
C LEU A 115 2.41 12.15 9.03
N THR A 116 1.09 12.25 8.96
CA THR A 116 0.19 11.14 9.29
C THR A 116 -0.46 10.61 8.02
N VAL A 117 -0.34 9.30 7.78
CA VAL A 117 -0.92 8.62 6.61
C VAL A 117 -1.66 7.34 7.02
N PRO A 118 -2.84 7.06 6.42
CA PRO A 118 -3.50 5.77 6.60
C PRO A 118 -2.78 4.68 5.80
N TYR A 119 -2.77 3.46 6.34
CA TYR A 119 -2.27 2.28 5.65
C TYR A 119 -2.99 1.01 6.15
N THR A 120 -3.03 -0.01 5.31
CA THR A 120 -3.53 -1.35 5.67
C THR A 120 -2.39 -2.38 5.63
N ASN A 121 -1.46 -2.23 4.69
CA ASN A 121 -0.28 -3.06 4.57
C ASN A 121 0.98 -2.19 4.58
N PRO A 122 1.99 -2.48 5.43
CA PRO A 122 3.14 -1.61 5.59
C PRO A 122 4.20 -1.75 4.48
N THR A 123 4.10 -2.74 3.60
CA THR A 123 5.17 -3.09 2.64
C THR A 123 5.63 -1.90 1.79
N GLU A 124 4.69 -1.16 1.19
CA GLU A 124 5.03 -0.01 0.35
C GLU A 124 5.43 1.19 1.18
N LEU A 125 4.72 1.41 2.30
CA LEU A 125 5.03 2.48 3.24
C LEU A 125 6.46 2.37 3.79
N ILE A 126 6.91 1.17 4.14
CA ILE A 126 8.29 0.91 4.59
C ILE A 126 9.29 1.25 3.47
N GLY A 127 8.97 0.93 2.21
CA GLY A 127 9.81 1.30 1.07
C GLY A 127 9.96 2.82 0.91
N ASP A 128 8.86 3.55 1.06
CA ASP A 128 8.89 5.02 1.01
C ASP A 128 9.58 5.63 2.23
N ILE A 129 9.42 5.07 3.43
CA ILE A 129 10.19 5.45 4.63
C ILE A 129 11.69 5.31 4.36
N PHE A 130 12.15 4.19 3.79
CA PHE A 130 13.56 3.94 3.53
C PHE A 130 14.17 4.90 2.49
N ARG A 131 13.37 5.44 1.59
CA ARG A 131 13.83 6.48 0.66
C ARG A 131 14.36 7.73 1.37
N TRP A 132 13.84 8.01 2.58
CA TRP A 132 14.23 9.17 3.39
C TRP A 132 15.37 8.88 4.37
N ARG A 133 15.80 7.62 4.44
CA ARG A 133 16.98 7.22 5.23
C ARG A 133 16.89 7.66 6.71
N GLU A 134 17.93 8.35 7.20
CA GLU A 134 18.03 8.88 8.57
C GLU A 134 17.10 10.06 8.87
N HIS A 135 16.52 10.67 7.85
CA HIS A 135 15.72 11.89 7.99
C HIS A 135 14.27 11.65 8.41
N VAL A 136 13.88 10.40 8.67
CA VAL A 136 12.54 10.03 9.09
C VAL A 136 12.53 9.08 10.27
N VAL A 137 11.64 9.32 11.21
CA VAL A 137 11.41 8.45 12.36
C VAL A 137 9.93 8.04 12.40
N VAL A 138 9.67 6.74 12.56
CA VAL A 138 8.31 6.24 12.82
C VAL A 138 7.97 6.49 14.28
N GLU A 139 7.03 7.38 14.57
CA GLU A 139 6.55 7.65 15.92
C GLU A 139 5.46 6.67 16.36
N ALA A 140 4.56 6.35 15.44
CA ALA A 140 3.47 5.40 15.68
C ALA A 140 3.05 4.69 14.36
N PRO A 141 2.45 3.51 14.46
CA PRO A 141 2.33 2.68 15.65
C PRO A 141 3.63 1.90 15.95
N GLU A 142 3.75 1.39 17.16
CA GLU A 142 4.95 0.65 17.59
C GLU A 142 5.23 -0.62 16.75
N GLU A 143 4.18 -1.25 16.24
CA GLU A 143 4.32 -2.40 15.33
C GLU A 143 5.01 -2.02 14.03
N LEU A 144 4.66 -0.87 13.42
CA LEU A 144 5.33 -0.37 12.20
C LEU A 144 6.78 -0.02 12.49
N ARG A 145 7.06 0.63 13.62
CA ARG A 145 8.42 0.94 14.07
C ARG A 145 9.25 -0.33 14.19
N ARG A 146 8.70 -1.39 14.80
CA ARG A 146 9.37 -2.68 14.92
C ARG A 146 9.66 -3.30 13.56
N GLU A 147 8.70 -3.31 12.64
CA GLU A 147 8.89 -3.87 11.30
C GLU A 147 9.97 -3.10 10.51
N VAL A 148 9.97 -1.78 10.56
CA VAL A 148 11.02 -0.93 9.97
C VAL A 148 12.38 -1.29 10.54
N ARG A 149 12.50 -1.40 11.88
CA ARG A 149 13.74 -1.77 12.55
C ARG A 149 14.23 -3.15 12.15
N GLU A 150 13.35 -4.14 12.08
CA GLU A 150 13.69 -5.49 11.63
C GLU A 150 14.21 -5.51 10.19
N CYS A 151 13.57 -4.75 9.30
CA CYS A 151 14.04 -4.59 7.92
C CYS A 151 15.42 -3.94 7.84
N LEU A 152 15.68 -2.89 8.63
CA LEU A 152 16.99 -2.22 8.71
C LEU A 152 18.09 -3.17 9.20
N LEU A 153 17.82 -3.95 10.25
CA LEU A 153 18.76 -4.94 10.78
C LEU A 153 19.08 -6.03 9.74
N LYS A 154 18.07 -6.54 9.04
CA LYS A 154 18.26 -7.49 7.93
C LYS A 154 19.07 -6.88 6.79
N THR A 155 18.83 -5.62 6.45
CA THR A 155 19.61 -4.90 5.43
C THR A 155 21.06 -4.75 5.88
N LEU A 156 21.28 -4.27 7.10
CA LEU A 156 22.63 -4.08 7.66
C LEU A 156 23.45 -5.40 7.67
N SER A 157 22.78 -6.53 7.92
CA SER A 157 23.46 -7.85 7.92
C SER A 157 23.95 -8.31 6.54
N GLN A 158 23.62 -7.60 5.47
CA GLN A 158 24.11 -7.88 4.10
C GLN A 158 25.43 -7.17 3.80
N TYR A 159 25.79 -6.19 4.61
CA TYR A 159 27.02 -5.39 4.49
C TYR A 159 28.00 -5.65 5.64
#